data_1cfff322c76f578de53ea3cdeca6ff08
#
_entry.id   1cfff322c76f578de53ea3cdeca6ff08
#
_cell.length_a   1.000
_cell.length_b   1.000
_cell.length_c   1.000
_cell.angle_alpha   90.00
_cell.angle_beta   90.00
_cell.angle_gamma   90.00
#
_symmetry.space_group_name_H-M   'P 1'
#
loop_
_entity.id
_entity.type
_entity.pdbx_description
1 polymer ?
#
loop_
_entity_poly.entity_id
_entity_poly.type
_entity_poly.pdbx_seq_one_letter_code
_entity_poly.pdbx_strand_id
1 'polypeptide(L)' 'MRTFRLVISCPDRVGIVAKVSNFLASHNGWITEASHHSDNLSGWFFMRHEIRAD' A
#
# COMPACT_ATOMS: atom_id res chain seq x y z
N MET A 1 -3.87 -14.56 14.10
CA MET A 1 -3.39 -13.51 13.20
C MET A 1 -3.65 -13.87 11.75
N ARG A 2 -4.17 -12.95 10.99
CA ARG A 2 -4.45 -13.16 9.57
C ARG A 2 -3.45 -12.39 8.73
N THR A 3 -3.16 -12.93 7.55
CA THR A 3 -2.28 -12.28 6.59
C THR A 3 -3.08 -11.90 5.36
N PHE A 4 -2.94 -10.65 4.93
CA PHE A 4 -3.63 -10.12 3.77
C PHE A 4 -2.62 -9.52 2.81
N ARG A 5 -2.99 -9.51 1.54
CA ARG A 5 -2.22 -8.80 0.52
C ARG A 5 -3.09 -7.69 -0.04
N LEU A 6 -2.59 -6.46 0.03
CA LEU A 6 -3.23 -5.30 -0.55
C LEU A 6 -2.46 -4.88 -1.80
N VAL A 7 -3.14 -4.84 -2.93
CA VAL A 7 -2.55 -4.41 -4.19
C VAL A 7 -3.31 -3.19 -4.69
N ILE A 8 -2.58 -2.11 -4.95
CA ILE A 8 -3.15 -0.86 -5.45
C ILE A 8 -2.48 -0.49 -6.75
N SER A 9 -3.29 -0.07 -7.71
CA SER A 9 -2.86 0.44 -9.00
C SER A 9 -3.69 1.68 -9.29
N CYS A 10 -3.04 2.83 -9.41
CA CYS A 10 -3.75 4.10 -9.57
C CYS A 10 -2.84 5.15 -10.23
N PRO A 11 -3.42 6.26 -10.73
CA PRO A 11 -2.60 7.39 -11.17
C PRO A 11 -1.69 7.87 -10.04
N ASP A 12 -0.45 8.18 -10.37
CA ASP A 12 0.55 8.59 -9.38
C ASP A 12 0.17 9.93 -8.75
N ARG A 13 0.20 9.99 -7.43
CA ARG A 13 -0.14 11.20 -6.65
C ARG A 13 0.70 11.29 -5.40
N VAL A 14 0.92 12.51 -4.95
CA VAL A 14 1.60 12.77 -3.68
C VAL A 14 0.71 12.25 -2.53
N GLY A 15 1.33 11.56 -1.59
CA GLY A 15 0.67 11.15 -0.36
C GLY A 15 -0.09 9.83 -0.41
N ILE A 16 -0.04 9.08 -1.52
CA ILE A 16 -0.74 7.79 -1.62
C ILE A 16 -0.28 6.83 -0.53
N VAL A 17 1.03 6.66 -0.37
CA VAL A 17 1.59 5.73 0.63
C VAL A 17 1.19 6.14 2.04
N ALA A 18 1.22 7.44 2.32
CA ALA A 18 0.83 7.94 3.64
C ALA A 18 -0.63 7.66 3.96
N LYS A 19 -1.52 7.88 3.00
CA LYS A 19 -2.95 7.60 3.17
C LYS A 19 -3.22 6.13 3.42
N VAL A 20 -2.61 5.26 2.65
CA VAL A 20 -2.79 3.81 2.80
C VAL A 20 -2.22 3.35 4.14
N SER A 21 -1.04 3.81 4.51
CA SER A 21 -0.42 3.45 5.78
C SER A 21 -1.25 3.90 6.97
N ASN A 22 -1.81 5.10 6.92
CA ASN A 22 -2.68 5.61 7.98
C ASN A 22 -3.97 4.78 8.09
N PHE A 23 -4.55 4.40 6.96
CA PHE A 23 -5.72 3.55 6.95
C PHE A 23 -5.44 2.21 7.62
N LEU A 24 -4.32 1.56 7.26
CA LEU A 24 -3.94 0.28 7.82
C LEU A 24 -3.64 0.38 9.32
N ALA A 25 -2.96 1.44 9.73
CA ALA A 25 -2.66 1.67 11.15
C ALA A 25 -3.93 1.85 11.96
N SER A 26 -4.94 2.54 11.43
CA SER A 26 -6.20 2.76 12.12
C SER A 26 -7.00 1.46 12.30
N HIS A 27 -6.69 0.42 11.54
CA HIS A 27 -7.31 -0.89 11.64
C HIS A 27 -6.38 -1.94 12.27
N ASN A 28 -5.34 -1.49 12.97
CA ASN A 28 -4.36 -2.36 13.64
C ASN A 28 -3.63 -3.30 12.67
N GLY A 29 -3.43 -2.85 11.45
CA GLY A 29 -2.70 -3.61 10.45
C GLY A 29 -1.21 -3.37 10.56
N TRP A 30 -0.42 -4.45 10.45
CA TRP A 30 1.03 -4.38 10.42
C TRP A 30 1.50 -4.65 9.00
N ILE A 31 2.29 -3.72 8.44
CA ILE A 31 2.90 -3.93 7.14
C ILE A 31 4.17 -4.74 7.36
N THR A 32 4.16 -5.99 6.93
CA THR A 32 5.31 -6.88 7.06
C THR A 32 6.21 -6.84 5.85
N GLU A 33 5.66 -6.46 4.70
CA GLU A 33 6.42 -6.32 3.47
C GLU A 33 5.73 -5.28 2.59
N ALA A 34 6.52 -4.44 1.91
CA ALA A 34 5.99 -3.40 1.05
C ALA A 34 6.84 -3.31 -0.23
N SER A 35 6.15 -3.14 -1.35
CA SER A 35 6.79 -2.94 -2.64
C SER A 35 6.05 -1.80 -3.35
N HIS A 36 6.81 -0.81 -3.81
CA HIS A 36 6.26 0.37 -4.49
C HIS A 36 6.97 0.57 -5.81
N HIS A 37 6.23 0.98 -6.82
CA HIS A 37 6.79 1.26 -8.13
C HIS A 37 5.99 2.36 -8.82
N SER A 38 6.69 3.38 -9.32
CA SER A 38 6.08 4.42 -10.15
C SER A 38 6.56 4.24 -11.59
N ASP A 39 5.63 4.21 -12.51
CA ASP A 39 5.93 4.16 -13.93
C ASP A 39 5.91 5.58 -14.50
N ASN A 40 7.10 6.11 -14.81
CA ASN A 40 7.24 7.49 -15.28
C ASN A 40 6.66 7.71 -16.67
N LEU A 41 6.52 6.65 -17.46
CA LEU A 41 5.97 6.77 -18.82
C LEU A 41 4.45 6.86 -18.82
N SER A 42 3.79 6.07 -17.98
CA SER A 42 2.33 6.06 -17.92
C SER A 42 1.77 6.97 -16.85
N GLY A 43 2.59 7.39 -15.88
CA GLY A 43 2.13 8.16 -14.73
C GLY A 43 1.33 7.35 -13.74
N TRP A 44 1.50 6.04 -13.73
CA TRP A 44 0.81 5.15 -12.82
C TRP A 44 1.69 4.74 -11.65
N PHE A 45 1.05 4.52 -10.52
CA PHE A 45 1.68 4.05 -9.29
C PHE A 45 1.15 2.67 -8.95
N PHE A 46 2.07 1.76 -8.61
CA PHE A 46 1.76 0.39 -8.22
C PHE A 46 2.29 0.14 -6.82
N MET A 47 1.48 -0.47 -5.98
CA MET A 47 1.86 -0.74 -4.60
C MET A 47 1.32 -2.09 -4.17
N ARG A 48 2.16 -2.86 -3.48
CA ARG A 48 1.77 -4.13 -2.89
C ARG A 48 2.25 -4.16 -1.44
N HIS A 49 1.33 -4.39 -0.53
CA HIS A 49 1.64 -4.56 0.89
C HIS A 49 1.20 -5.93 1.36
N GLU A 50 2.03 -6.59 2.14
CA GLU A 50 1.62 -7.74 2.92
C GLU A 50 1.37 -7.27 4.34
N ILE A 51 0.20 -7.61 4.87
CA ILE A 51 -0.31 -7.04 6.10
C ILE A 51 -0.72 -8.17 7.02
N ARG A 52 -0.36 -8.05 8.29
CA ARG A 52 -0.85 -8.94 9.33
C ARG A 52 -1.80 -8.15 10.23
N ALA A 53 -2.93 -8.74 10.51
CA ALA A 53 -3.95 -8.14 11.38
C ALA A 53 -4.61 -9.19 12.24
N ASP A 54 -5.00 -8.80 13.43
CA ASP A 54 -5.71 -9.67 14.35
C ASP A 54 -7.20 -9.75 14.00
#